data_e9dc21f7b8a0a0af489fcafc5f5321d2
#
_entry.id   e9dc21f7b8a0a0af489fcafc5f5321d2
#
_cell.length_a   1.000
_cell.length_b   1.000
_cell.length_c   1.000
_cell.angle_alpha   90.00
_cell.angle_beta   90.00
_cell.angle_gamma   90.00
#
_symmetry.space_group_name_H-M   'P 1'
#
loop_
_entity.id
_entity.type
_entity.pdbx_description
1 polymer ?
#
loop_
_entity_poly.entity_id
_entity_poly.type
_entity_poly.pdbx_seq_one_letter_code
_entity_poly.pdbx_strand_id
1 'polypeptide(L)'
;MAVKVLVVDDSSFFRRRVSEIINQDPSLEVIDTAQNGREAVEKTLRLQPDVITMDIEMPVMDGISAVREIMAKCPTPTLMF
;
A
#
# COMPACT_ATOMS: atom_id res chain seq x y z
N MET A 1 4.24 10.09 -17.03
CA MET A 1 3.95 8.79 -16.41
C MET A 1 3.56 8.99 -14.96
N ALA A 2 2.54 8.27 -14.50
CA ALA A 2 2.08 8.40 -13.13
C ALA A 2 2.89 7.49 -12.20
N VAL A 3 3.09 7.96 -10.97
CA VAL A 3 3.66 7.15 -9.90
C VAL A 3 2.60 6.16 -9.44
N LYS A 4 2.91 4.87 -9.43
CA LYS A 4 1.96 3.82 -9.07
C LYS A 4 1.95 3.61 -7.57
N VAL A 5 0.77 3.75 -6.96
CA VAL A 5 0.59 3.69 -5.50
C VAL A 5 -0.28 2.50 -5.12
N LEU A 6 0.17 1.76 -4.11
CA LEU A 6 -0.64 0.74 -3.45
C LEU A 6 -1.09 1.31 -2.10
N VAL A 7 -2.40 1.33 -1.85
CA VAL A 7 -2.97 1.86 -0.61
C VAL A 7 -3.35 0.69 0.29
N VAL A 8 -2.78 0.64 1.49
CA VAL A 8 -3.01 -0.45 2.45
C VAL A 8 -3.60 0.10 3.75
N ASP A 9 -4.81 -0.32 4.07
CA ASP A 9 -5.51 0.06 5.29
C ASP A 9 -6.60 -0.99 5.54
N ASP A 10 -6.84 -1.36 6.80
CA ASP A 10 -7.87 -2.34 7.12
C ASP A 10 -9.28 -1.76 7.07
N SER A 11 -9.42 -0.44 7.09
CA SER A 11 -10.71 0.25 6.98
C SER A 11 -11.05 0.52 5.52
N SER A 12 -12.17 -0.03 5.05
CA SER A 12 -12.63 0.21 3.68
C SER A 12 -12.93 1.70 3.44
N PHE A 13 -13.43 2.38 4.48
CA PHE A 13 -13.69 3.81 4.40
C PHE A 13 -12.39 4.59 4.15
N PHE A 14 -11.36 4.32 4.94
CA PHE A 14 -10.08 5.03 4.79
C PHE A 14 -9.37 4.65 3.51
N ARG A 15 -9.43 3.37 3.10
CA ARG A 15 -8.85 2.97 1.80
C ARG A 15 -9.44 3.79 0.66
N ARG A 16 -10.77 3.92 0.64
CA ARG A 16 -11.46 4.70 -0.40
C ARG A 16 -11.06 6.16 -0.32
N ARG A 17 -11.06 6.72 0.88
CA ARG A 17 -10.79 8.15 1.08
C ARG A 17 -9.37 8.51 0.66
N VAL A 18 -8.39 7.73 1.09
CA VAL A 18 -6.99 7.94 0.72
C VAL A 18 -6.81 7.79 -0.77
N SER A 19 -7.43 6.77 -1.37
CA SER A 19 -7.36 6.55 -2.82
C SER A 19 -7.94 7.72 -3.60
N GLU A 20 -9.07 8.27 -3.17
CA GLU A 20 -9.68 9.43 -3.81
C GLU A 20 -8.75 10.65 -3.76
N ILE A 21 -8.14 10.90 -2.60
CA ILE A 21 -7.24 12.03 -2.43
C ILE A 21 -6.02 11.88 -3.34
N ILE A 22 -5.42 10.70 -3.36
CA ILE A 22 -4.24 10.44 -4.20
C ILE A 22 -4.58 10.59 -5.68
N ASN A 23 -5.72 10.04 -6.11
CA ASN A 23 -6.13 10.09 -7.51
C ASN A 23 -6.52 11.48 -8.00
N GLN A 24 -6.63 12.47 -7.11
CA GLN A 24 -6.84 13.87 -7.52
C GLN A 24 -5.61 14.46 -8.19
N ASP A 25 -4.43 13.90 -7.93
CA ASP A 25 -3.20 14.37 -8.55
C ASP A 25 -2.91 13.49 -9.78
N PRO A 26 -2.88 14.08 -11.00
CA PRO A 26 -2.66 13.28 -12.21
C PRO A 26 -1.27 12.64 -12.29
N SER A 27 -0.31 13.07 -11.45
CA SER A 27 1.01 12.45 -11.40
C SER A 27 1.02 11.19 -10.54
N LEU A 28 -0.07 10.87 -9.85
CA LEU A 28 -0.21 9.69 -9.00
C LEU A 28 -1.36 8.81 -9.48
N GLU A 29 -1.19 7.51 -9.33
CA GLU A 29 -2.23 6.56 -9.71
C GLU A 29 -2.33 5.44 -8.68
N VAL A 30 -3.48 5.29 -8.03
CA VAL A 30 -3.71 4.14 -7.17
C VAL A 30 -3.99 2.93 -8.04
N ILE A 31 -3.06 1.98 -8.06
CA ILE A 31 -3.20 0.80 -8.92
C ILE A 31 -3.97 -0.33 -8.25
N ASP A 32 -3.98 -0.37 -6.92
CA ASP A 32 -4.76 -1.34 -6.18
C ASP A 32 -4.77 -0.94 -4.70
N THR A 33 -5.56 -1.64 -3.91
CA THR A 33 -5.61 -1.47 -2.46
C THR A 33 -5.45 -2.83 -1.79
N ALA A 34 -5.09 -2.81 -0.50
CA ALA A 34 -4.98 -4.03 0.30
C ALA A 34 -5.56 -3.76 1.69
N GLN A 35 -6.12 -4.80 2.33
CA GLN A 35 -6.81 -4.63 3.61
C GLN A 35 -6.02 -5.16 4.80
N ASN A 36 -4.87 -5.76 4.57
CA ASN A 36 -3.97 -6.22 5.63
C ASN A 36 -2.57 -6.38 5.08
N GLY A 37 -1.63 -6.66 5.98
CA GLY A 37 -0.22 -6.77 5.61
C GLY A 37 0.08 -7.91 4.66
N ARG A 38 -0.63 -9.03 4.78
CA ARG A 38 -0.41 -10.17 3.89
C ARG A 38 -0.79 -9.85 2.46
N GLU A 39 -1.95 -9.23 2.28
CA GLU A 39 -2.35 -8.77 0.94
C GLU A 39 -1.38 -7.75 0.40
N ALA A 40 -0.88 -6.86 1.27
CA ALA A 40 0.09 -5.85 0.85
C ALA A 40 1.36 -6.50 0.30
N VAL A 41 1.89 -7.53 0.98
CA VAL A 41 3.07 -8.26 0.51
C VAL A 41 2.78 -8.93 -0.83
N GLU A 42 1.69 -9.67 -0.92
CA GLU A 42 1.33 -10.38 -2.14
C GLU A 42 1.17 -9.45 -3.34
N LYS A 43 0.44 -8.34 -3.14
CA LYS A 43 0.20 -7.39 -4.22
C LYS A 43 1.45 -6.62 -4.60
N THR A 44 2.31 -6.30 -3.63
CA THR A 44 3.58 -5.64 -3.92
C THR A 44 4.47 -6.52 -4.79
N LEU A 45 4.56 -7.81 -4.47
CA LEU A 45 5.37 -8.75 -5.27
C LEU A 45 4.81 -8.90 -6.68
N ARG A 46 3.49 -8.90 -6.83
CA ARG A 46 2.85 -9.10 -8.13
C ARG A 46 2.82 -7.84 -8.98
N LEU A 47 2.48 -6.69 -8.37
CA LEU A 47 2.21 -5.46 -9.10
C LEU A 47 3.39 -4.50 -9.15
N GLN A 48 4.32 -4.63 -8.23
CA GLN A 48 5.52 -3.79 -8.11
C GLN A 48 5.19 -2.29 -8.17
N PRO A 49 4.42 -1.78 -7.19
CA PRO A 49 4.11 -0.35 -7.14
C PRO A 49 5.37 0.47 -6.91
N ASP A 50 5.31 1.75 -7.23
CA ASP A 50 6.42 2.67 -6.99
C ASP A 50 6.50 3.11 -5.54
N VAL A 51 5.35 3.17 -4.86
CA VAL A 51 5.26 3.55 -3.45
C VAL A 51 4.04 2.90 -2.81
N ILE A 52 4.14 2.65 -1.50
CA ILE A 52 3.05 2.06 -0.71
C ILE A 52 2.69 3.03 0.41
N THR A 53 1.39 3.23 0.65
CA THR A 53 0.92 3.85 1.89
C THR A 53 0.40 2.73 2.79
N MET A 54 0.90 2.66 4.03
CA MET A 54 0.68 1.51 4.90
C MET A 54 0.21 1.92 6.28
N ASP A 55 -0.92 1.38 6.70
CA ASP A 55 -1.36 1.48 8.08
C ASP A 55 -0.51 0.54 8.94
N ILE A 56 -0.19 0.96 10.17
CA ILE A 56 0.64 0.16 11.07
C ILE A 56 -0.16 -0.97 11.69
N GLU A 57 -1.33 -0.66 12.25
CA GLU A 57 -2.15 -1.64 12.97
C GLU A 57 -3.19 -2.26 12.04
N MET A 58 -3.01 -3.52 11.71
CA MET A 58 -3.92 -4.26 10.83
C MET A 58 -4.03 -5.71 11.30
N PRO A 59 -5.17 -6.36 11.03
CA PRO A 59 -5.31 -7.78 11.34
C PRO A 59 -4.48 -8.65 10.39
N VAL A 60 -4.33 -9.91 10.69
CA VAL A 60 -3.62 -10.94 9.93
C VAL A 60 -2.12 -10.70 9.91
N MET A 61 -1.66 -9.56 9.38
CA MET A 61 -0.26 -9.15 9.40
C MET A 61 -0.23 -7.63 9.52
N ASP A 62 0.46 -7.11 10.54
CA ASP A 62 0.57 -5.67 10.75
C ASP A 62 1.51 -5.01 9.73
N GLY A 63 1.49 -3.67 9.71
CA GLY A 63 2.27 -2.92 8.73
C GLY A 63 3.78 -3.08 8.90
N ILE A 64 4.27 -3.19 10.13
CA ILE A 64 5.70 -3.34 10.39
C ILE A 64 6.21 -4.67 9.86
N SER A 65 5.46 -5.75 10.12
CA SER A 65 5.81 -7.08 9.61
C SER A 65 5.74 -7.12 8.09
N ALA A 66 4.74 -6.46 7.50
CA ALA A 66 4.59 -6.39 6.05
C ALA A 66 5.77 -5.66 5.41
N VAL A 67 6.17 -4.51 5.95
CA VAL A 67 7.31 -3.75 5.44
C VAL A 67 8.59 -4.57 5.51
N ARG A 68 8.77 -5.31 6.60
CA ARG A 68 9.96 -6.16 6.76
C ARG A 68 10.04 -7.20 5.65
N GLU A 69 8.92 -7.87 5.33
CA GLU A 69 8.89 -8.83 4.24
C GLU A 69 9.08 -8.18 2.87
N ILE A 70 8.43 -7.04 2.65
CA ILE A 70 8.54 -6.30 1.39
C ILE A 70 9.99 -5.86 1.15
N MET A 71 10.64 -5.31 2.17
CA MET A 71 12.03 -4.86 2.04
C MET A 71 13.00 -6.02 1.80
N ALA A 72 12.66 -7.22 2.28
CA ALA A 72 13.49 -8.39 2.05
C ALA A 72 13.31 -8.97 0.64
N LYS A 73 12.10 -8.90 0.07
CA LYS A 73 11.76 -9.58 -1.19
C LYS A 73 11.68 -8.64 -2.39
N CYS A 74 11.13 -7.46 -2.19
CA CYS A 74 10.90 -6.49 -3.28
C CYS A 74 10.91 -5.09 -2.67
N PRO A 75 12.09 -4.55 -2.33
CA PRO A 75 12.19 -3.27 -1.65
C PRO A 75 11.40 -2.17 -2.35
N THR A 76 10.46 -1.56 -1.64
CA THR A 76 9.56 -0.55 -2.17
C THR A 76 9.40 0.56 -1.13
N PRO A 77 9.55 1.83 -1.52
CA PRO A 77 9.32 2.94 -0.60
C PRO A 77 7.94 2.87 0.02
N THR A 78 7.86 3.03 1.34
CA THR A 78 6.62 2.89 2.09
C THR A 78 6.46 4.06 3.06
N LEU A 79 5.29 4.71 2.99
CA LEU A 79 4.87 5.71 3.96
C LEU A 79 3.98 5.01 4.99
N MET A 80 4.40 5.00 6.24
CA MET A 80 3.65 4.39 7.33
C MET A 80 2.98 5.44 8.20
N PHE A 81 1.76 5.13 8.65
CA PHE A 81 1.02 6.03 9.54
C PHE A 81 -0.04 5.33 10.38
#